data_1a22abdbaee178482a74e1f64e7a2755
#
_entry.id   1a22abdbaee178482a74e1f64e7a2755
#
_cell.length_a   1.000
_cell.length_b   1.000
_cell.length_c   1.000
_cell.angle_alpha   90.00
_cell.angle_beta   90.00
_cell.angle_gamma   90.00
#
_symmetry.space_group_name_H-M   'P 1'
#
loop_
_entity.id
_entity.type
_entity.pdbx_description
1 polymer ?
#
loop_
_entity_poly.entity_id
_entity_poly.type
_entity_poly.pdbx_seq_one_letter_code
_entity_poly.pdbx_strand_id
1 'polypeptide(L)'
;MKIENQTERLVHELPVRQRPETLTAWQQWLQHPERFWVRQALFQIHLWVGAGVGLYVVLMSVTGSIIVFRDEVSRWFSVEWLVNLHENLLLGEKGRLVNGIGAICVTTVCVTGAIIWWPGLKNWRRSLKVSWGSRFARFTWDTHSALGFWCFFFILMWGISGIYFSFPQAFNVPASWVDPGDKYADWILSGLAQLHFGRFGWYTEVLWAVLGLVPAFLAFTGVFVCCHRMIYHRSSNPNIQ
;
A
#
# COMPACT_ATOMS: atom_id res chain seq x y z
N MET A 1 -29.92 -30.51 61.89
CA MET A 1 -29.85 -31.40 60.71
C MET A 1 -30.72 -30.90 59.57
N LYS A 2 -30.65 -29.58 59.22
CA LYS A 2 -31.40 -28.95 58.09
C LYS A 2 -30.65 -27.90 57.37
N ILE A 3 -29.41 -27.51 57.77
CA ILE A 3 -28.60 -26.45 57.20
C ILE A 3 -27.58 -27.02 56.21
N GLU A 4 -27.20 -28.30 56.33
CA GLU A 4 -26.17 -28.94 55.49
C GLU A 4 -26.65 -29.25 54.06
N ASN A 5 -27.98 -29.37 53.89
CA ASN A 5 -28.59 -29.73 52.59
C ASN A 5 -28.82 -28.51 51.65
N GLN A 6 -28.66 -27.27 52.12
CA GLN A 6 -28.81 -26.10 51.28
C GLN A 6 -27.48 -25.63 50.62
N THR A 7 -26.35 -25.85 51.28
CA THR A 7 -25.03 -25.52 50.76
C THR A 7 -24.62 -26.45 49.62
N GLU A 8 -24.96 -27.74 49.66
CA GLU A 8 -24.67 -28.67 48.55
C GLU A 8 -25.50 -28.37 47.28
N ARG A 9 -26.75 -27.90 47.44
CA ARG A 9 -27.54 -27.48 46.25
C ARG A 9 -27.06 -26.24 45.58
N LEU A 10 -26.52 -25.28 46.33
CA LEU A 10 -25.96 -24.03 45.77
C LEU A 10 -24.63 -24.22 45.03
N VAL A 11 -23.87 -25.26 45.37
CA VAL A 11 -22.61 -25.57 44.66
C VAL A 11 -22.89 -26.23 43.30
N HIS A 12 -24.03 -26.89 43.12
CA HIS A 12 -24.38 -27.54 41.84
C HIS A 12 -25.01 -26.59 40.80
N GLU A 13 -25.40 -25.37 41.21
CA GLU A 13 -26.00 -24.36 40.30
C GLU A 13 -25.01 -23.28 39.82
N LEU A 14 -23.76 -23.39 40.20
CA LEU A 14 -22.75 -22.46 39.61
C LEU A 14 -22.62 -22.78 38.12
N PRO A 15 -22.88 -21.82 37.23
CA PRO A 15 -22.74 -22.06 35.81
C PRO A 15 -21.32 -22.54 35.52
N VAL A 16 -21.20 -23.70 34.89
CA VAL A 16 -19.94 -24.24 34.39
C VAL A 16 -19.28 -23.10 33.64
N ARG A 17 -18.20 -22.57 34.22
CA ARG A 17 -17.39 -21.51 33.59
C ARG A 17 -16.95 -22.07 32.25
N GLN A 18 -17.68 -21.74 31.20
CA GLN A 18 -17.31 -22.13 29.83
C GLN A 18 -15.86 -21.70 29.66
N ARG A 19 -14.98 -22.67 29.47
CA ARG A 19 -13.58 -22.35 29.12
C ARG A 19 -13.65 -21.47 27.89
N PRO A 20 -13.02 -20.29 27.90
CA PRO A 20 -13.02 -19.47 26.73
C PRO A 20 -12.49 -20.33 25.56
N GLU A 21 -13.30 -20.50 24.54
CA GLU A 21 -12.88 -21.22 23.33
C GLU A 21 -11.55 -20.65 22.87
N THR A 22 -10.55 -21.52 22.75
CA THR A 22 -9.24 -21.10 22.26
C THR A 22 -9.38 -20.72 20.79
N LEU A 23 -9.37 -19.42 20.51
CA LEU A 23 -9.45 -18.90 19.14
C LEU A 23 -8.34 -19.52 18.29
N THR A 24 -8.66 -19.94 17.09
CA THR A 24 -7.66 -20.33 16.10
C THR A 24 -6.74 -19.17 15.75
N ALA A 25 -5.53 -19.43 15.23
CA ALA A 25 -4.61 -18.37 14.83
C ALA A 25 -5.24 -17.39 13.82
N TRP A 26 -6.10 -17.89 12.93
CA TRP A 26 -6.85 -17.09 11.97
C TRP A 26 -7.90 -16.18 12.67
N GLN A 27 -8.66 -16.72 13.62
CA GLN A 27 -9.61 -15.92 14.40
C GLN A 27 -8.91 -14.86 15.26
N GLN A 28 -7.75 -15.19 15.82
CA GLN A 28 -6.90 -14.23 16.54
C GLN A 28 -6.41 -13.12 15.60
N TRP A 29 -5.95 -13.44 14.38
CA TRP A 29 -5.56 -12.45 13.38
C TRP A 29 -6.72 -11.52 13.01
N LEU A 30 -7.91 -12.05 12.81
CA LEU A 30 -9.09 -11.25 12.46
C LEU A 30 -9.51 -10.29 13.57
N GLN A 31 -9.34 -10.69 14.85
CA GLN A 31 -9.78 -9.90 16.01
C GLN A 31 -8.68 -9.02 16.60
N HIS A 32 -7.45 -9.51 16.65
CA HIS A 32 -6.28 -8.90 17.31
C HIS A 32 -5.02 -8.94 16.46
N PRO A 33 -5.01 -8.34 15.24
CA PRO A 33 -3.87 -8.39 14.33
C PRO A 33 -2.61 -7.75 14.92
N GLU A 34 -2.77 -6.83 15.87
CA GLU A 34 -1.67 -6.11 16.54
C GLU A 34 -0.73 -7.01 17.33
N ARG A 35 -1.17 -8.21 17.74
CA ARG A 35 -0.39 -9.16 18.53
C ARG A 35 0.62 -9.98 17.74
N PHE A 36 0.52 -9.97 16.41
CA PHE A 36 1.38 -10.79 15.56
C PHE A 36 2.69 -10.07 15.23
N TRP A 37 3.81 -10.71 15.52
CA TRP A 37 5.16 -10.19 15.22
C TRP A 37 5.37 -9.94 13.72
N VAL A 38 4.77 -10.79 12.86
CA VAL A 38 4.82 -10.63 11.39
C VAL A 38 4.27 -9.27 10.97
N ARG A 39 3.15 -8.84 11.57
CA ARG A 39 2.57 -7.52 11.29
C ARG A 39 3.50 -6.39 11.71
N GLN A 40 4.21 -6.54 12.81
CA GLN A 40 5.20 -5.56 13.27
C GLN A 40 6.38 -5.49 12.31
N ALA A 41 6.90 -6.64 11.85
CA ALA A 41 7.97 -6.70 10.86
C ALA A 41 7.54 -6.05 9.53
N LEU A 42 6.35 -6.39 9.01
CA LEU A 42 5.81 -5.77 7.80
C LEU A 42 5.59 -4.26 7.96
N PHE A 43 5.19 -3.80 9.15
CA PHE A 43 5.09 -2.37 9.44
C PHE A 43 6.47 -1.68 9.37
N GLN A 44 7.53 -2.30 9.87
CA GLN A 44 8.88 -1.73 9.77
C GLN A 44 9.36 -1.70 8.30
N ILE A 45 9.10 -2.76 7.54
CA ILE A 45 9.42 -2.79 6.10
C ILE A 45 8.67 -1.66 5.38
N HIS A 46 7.36 -1.55 5.58
CA HIS A 46 6.54 -0.49 4.98
C HIS A 46 7.07 0.91 5.33
N LEU A 47 7.40 1.13 6.59
CA LEU A 47 7.89 2.42 7.09
C LEU A 47 9.22 2.81 6.45
N TRP A 48 10.23 1.93 6.54
CA TRP A 48 11.59 2.25 6.10
C TRP A 48 11.73 2.25 4.58
N VAL A 49 11.12 1.28 3.90
CA VAL A 49 11.11 1.27 2.43
C VAL A 49 10.31 2.46 1.92
N GLY A 50 9.12 2.74 2.47
CA GLY A 50 8.29 3.87 2.08
C GLY A 50 8.99 5.22 2.28
N ALA A 51 9.68 5.42 3.42
CA ALA A 51 10.46 6.62 3.67
C ALA A 51 11.65 6.74 2.69
N GLY A 52 12.35 5.62 2.41
CA GLY A 52 13.50 5.60 1.50
C GLY A 52 13.14 5.90 0.06
N VAL A 53 11.97 5.44 -0.42
CA VAL A 53 11.53 5.67 -1.81
C VAL A 53 10.58 6.87 -1.97
N GLY A 54 10.27 7.58 -0.89
CA GLY A 54 9.25 8.65 -0.92
C GLY A 54 9.47 9.69 -2.00
N LEU A 55 10.71 10.21 -2.13
CA LEU A 55 11.05 11.20 -3.16
C LEU A 55 10.91 10.62 -4.57
N TYR A 56 11.35 9.37 -4.78
CA TYR A 56 11.18 8.65 -6.03
C TYR A 56 9.70 8.51 -6.39
N VAL A 57 8.85 8.13 -5.44
CA VAL A 57 7.41 8.01 -5.64
C VAL A 57 6.79 9.35 -6.04
N VAL A 58 7.19 10.45 -5.41
CA VAL A 58 6.74 11.80 -5.80
C VAL A 58 7.13 12.11 -7.23
N LEU A 59 8.38 11.85 -7.61
CA LEU A 59 8.88 12.08 -8.96
C LEU A 59 8.08 11.27 -9.99
N MET A 60 7.94 9.96 -9.78
CA MET A 60 7.19 9.07 -10.69
C MET A 60 5.72 9.45 -10.78
N SER A 61 5.11 9.78 -9.66
CA SER A 61 3.70 10.18 -9.58
C SER A 61 3.41 11.44 -10.38
N VAL A 62 4.22 12.49 -10.18
CA VAL A 62 4.04 13.78 -10.86
C VAL A 62 4.34 13.65 -12.35
N THR A 63 5.47 13.04 -12.71
CA THR A 63 5.85 12.87 -14.13
C THR A 63 4.85 12.00 -14.86
N GLY A 64 4.42 10.88 -14.27
CA GLY A 64 3.42 10.00 -14.84
C GLY A 64 2.08 10.69 -15.07
N SER A 65 1.60 11.48 -14.09
CA SER A 65 0.34 12.24 -14.22
C SER A 65 0.38 13.28 -15.35
N ILE A 66 1.53 13.89 -15.60
CA ILE A 66 1.68 14.85 -16.71
C ILE A 66 1.75 14.11 -18.05
N ILE A 67 2.49 12.99 -18.12
CA ILE A 67 2.69 12.22 -19.37
C ILE A 67 1.39 11.62 -19.90
N VAL A 68 0.38 11.42 -19.06
CA VAL A 68 -0.96 11.01 -19.53
C VAL A 68 -1.45 11.95 -20.64
N PHE A 69 -1.19 13.26 -20.52
CA PHE A 69 -1.55 14.31 -21.48
C PHE A 69 -0.43 14.65 -22.46
N ARG A 70 0.48 13.72 -22.74
CA ARG A 70 1.66 14.00 -23.56
C ARG A 70 1.33 14.58 -24.94
N ASP A 71 0.22 14.16 -25.55
CA ASP A 71 -0.18 14.59 -26.89
C ASP A 71 -0.69 16.05 -26.89
N GLU A 72 -1.31 16.51 -25.81
CA GLU A 72 -1.72 17.89 -25.57
C GLU A 72 -0.54 18.77 -25.21
N VAL A 73 0.28 18.30 -24.27
CA VAL A 73 1.44 19.05 -23.76
C VAL A 73 2.51 19.20 -24.85
N SER A 74 2.70 18.20 -25.72
CA SER A 74 3.67 18.24 -26.83
C SER A 74 3.43 19.36 -27.83
N ARG A 75 2.23 19.89 -27.91
CA ARG A 75 1.90 21.06 -28.76
C ARG A 75 2.56 22.35 -28.26
N TRP A 76 2.90 22.41 -26.97
CA TRP A 76 3.44 23.61 -26.32
C TRP A 76 4.89 23.45 -25.89
N PHE A 77 5.29 22.23 -25.51
CA PHE A 77 6.62 21.93 -24.98
C PHE A 77 7.11 20.56 -25.48
N SER A 78 8.43 20.41 -25.62
CA SER A 78 9.02 19.08 -25.82
C SER A 78 8.79 18.24 -24.55
N VAL A 79 8.07 17.11 -24.69
CA VAL A 79 7.79 16.18 -23.58
C VAL A 79 8.78 15.03 -23.51
N GLU A 80 9.69 14.93 -24.47
CA GLU A 80 10.62 13.80 -24.58
C GLU A 80 11.50 13.65 -23.33
N TRP A 81 12.01 14.77 -22.81
CA TRP A 81 12.79 14.74 -21.57
C TRP A 81 11.98 14.27 -20.37
N LEU A 82 10.68 14.58 -20.30
CA LEU A 82 9.79 14.19 -19.23
C LEU A 82 9.48 12.68 -19.30
N VAL A 83 9.27 12.17 -20.51
CA VAL A 83 9.12 10.73 -20.76
C VAL A 83 10.40 10.00 -20.35
N ASN A 84 11.56 10.46 -20.81
CA ASN A 84 12.86 9.90 -20.43
C ASN A 84 13.12 9.98 -18.91
N LEU A 85 12.70 11.06 -18.25
CA LEU A 85 12.79 11.17 -16.80
C LEU A 85 11.93 10.10 -16.09
N HIS A 86 10.73 9.87 -16.57
CA HIS A 86 9.81 8.86 -16.01
C HIS A 86 10.27 7.43 -16.31
N GLU A 87 10.73 7.15 -17.53
CA GLU A 87 11.08 5.79 -17.95
C GLU A 87 12.45 5.33 -17.44
N ASN A 88 13.43 6.24 -17.41
CA ASN A 88 14.82 5.89 -17.17
C ASN A 88 15.61 6.93 -16.36
N LEU A 89 14.95 7.84 -15.66
CA LEU A 89 15.57 8.86 -14.79
C LEU A 89 16.64 9.72 -15.52
N LEU A 90 16.55 9.86 -16.84
CA LEU A 90 17.53 10.51 -17.71
C LEU A 90 18.91 9.83 -17.73
N LEU A 91 19.05 8.60 -17.25
CA LEU A 91 20.29 7.84 -17.10
C LEU A 91 20.39 6.62 -18.04
N GLY A 92 19.46 6.50 -19.01
CA GLY A 92 19.40 5.39 -19.97
C GLY A 92 19.22 4.03 -19.26
N GLU A 93 19.99 3.01 -19.63
CA GLU A 93 19.84 1.65 -19.10
C GLU A 93 20.05 1.56 -17.58
N LYS A 94 21.02 2.34 -17.02
CA LYS A 94 21.23 2.38 -15.56
C LYS A 94 20.02 2.97 -14.85
N GLY A 95 19.43 4.01 -15.43
CA GLY A 95 18.22 4.62 -14.89
C GLY A 95 17.00 3.68 -14.96
N ARG A 96 16.87 2.89 -16.05
CA ARG A 96 15.84 1.85 -16.16
C ARG A 96 15.99 0.79 -15.05
N LEU A 97 17.21 0.36 -14.75
CA LEU A 97 17.47 -0.56 -13.64
C LEU A 97 17.03 0.05 -12.30
N VAL A 98 17.42 1.29 -12.02
CA VAL A 98 17.03 2.00 -10.79
C VAL A 98 15.51 2.16 -10.73
N ASN A 99 14.87 2.49 -11.85
CA ASN A 99 13.41 2.61 -11.94
C ASN A 99 12.70 1.28 -11.66
N GLY A 100 13.22 0.17 -12.18
CA GLY A 100 12.73 -1.17 -11.89
C GLY A 100 12.84 -1.54 -10.41
N ILE A 101 13.97 -1.24 -9.76
CA ILE A 101 14.15 -1.42 -8.31
C ILE A 101 13.13 -0.56 -7.54
N GLY A 102 12.95 0.70 -7.96
CA GLY A 102 11.95 1.60 -7.40
C GLY A 102 10.53 1.02 -7.50
N ALA A 103 10.16 0.46 -8.64
CA ALA A 103 8.87 -0.18 -8.86
C ALA A 103 8.67 -1.43 -7.95
N ILE A 104 9.73 -2.23 -7.74
CA ILE A 104 9.71 -3.34 -6.76
C ILE A 104 9.47 -2.81 -5.34
N CYS A 105 10.17 -1.75 -4.96
CA CYS A 105 9.96 -1.12 -3.65
C CYS A 105 8.53 -0.57 -3.49
N VAL A 106 7.97 0.10 -4.50
CA VAL A 106 6.58 0.59 -4.49
C VAL A 106 5.59 -0.56 -4.35
N THR A 107 5.78 -1.65 -5.11
CA THR A 107 4.96 -2.86 -5.00
C THR A 107 5.03 -3.47 -3.60
N THR A 108 6.24 -3.55 -3.02
CA THR A 108 6.47 -4.03 -1.65
C THR A 108 5.75 -3.16 -0.63
N VAL A 109 5.85 -1.83 -0.73
CA VAL A 109 5.16 -0.87 0.14
C VAL A 109 3.64 -1.02 -0.01
N CYS A 110 3.14 -1.18 -1.23
CA CYS A 110 1.72 -1.37 -1.49
C CYS A 110 1.19 -2.66 -0.83
N VAL A 111 1.85 -3.79 -1.04
CA VAL A 111 1.44 -5.09 -0.46
C VAL A 111 1.55 -5.09 1.06
N THR A 112 2.66 -4.61 1.61
CA THR A 112 2.81 -4.52 3.07
C THR A 112 1.80 -3.56 3.68
N GLY A 113 1.52 -2.43 3.00
CA GLY A 113 0.48 -1.47 3.39
C GLY A 113 -0.90 -2.11 3.49
N ALA A 114 -1.29 -2.91 2.51
CA ALA A 114 -2.56 -3.62 2.51
C ALA A 114 -2.68 -4.61 3.69
N ILE A 115 -1.60 -5.36 3.99
CA ILE A 115 -1.59 -6.32 5.09
C ILE A 115 -1.68 -5.61 6.46
N ILE A 116 -0.89 -4.55 6.66
CA ILE A 116 -0.88 -3.81 7.94
C ILE A 116 -2.12 -2.93 8.12
N TRP A 117 -2.81 -2.59 7.02
CA TRP A 117 -4.01 -1.78 7.06
C TRP A 117 -5.13 -2.43 7.86
N TRP A 118 -5.21 -3.77 7.89
CA TRP A 118 -6.28 -4.49 8.59
C TRP A 118 -6.31 -4.15 10.10
N PRO A 119 -7.35 -3.43 10.59
CA PRO A 119 -7.41 -2.98 11.98
C PRO A 119 -8.21 -3.92 12.89
N GLY A 120 -8.59 -5.10 12.40
CA GLY A 120 -9.49 -6.04 13.08
C GLY A 120 -10.98 -5.76 12.83
N LEU A 121 -11.81 -6.78 13.11
CA LEU A 121 -13.25 -6.79 12.80
C LEU A 121 -14.04 -5.61 13.42
N LYS A 122 -13.61 -5.09 14.56
CA LYS A 122 -14.31 -3.99 15.25
C LYS A 122 -14.09 -2.63 14.58
N ASN A 123 -12.95 -2.41 13.95
CA ASN A 123 -12.49 -1.07 13.54
C ASN A 123 -12.42 -0.85 12.03
N TRP A 124 -12.63 -1.88 11.19
CA TRP A 124 -12.42 -1.80 9.75
C TRP A 124 -13.22 -0.69 9.06
N ARG A 125 -14.51 -0.51 9.45
CA ARG A 125 -15.34 0.56 8.90
C ARG A 125 -14.85 1.96 9.25
N ARG A 126 -14.23 2.11 10.43
CA ARG A 126 -13.62 3.39 10.85
C ARG A 126 -12.36 3.69 10.08
N SER A 127 -11.56 2.67 9.75
CA SER A 127 -10.32 2.83 8.98
C SER A 127 -10.52 3.17 7.49
N LEU A 128 -11.76 3.07 7.00
CA LEU A 128 -12.14 3.50 5.65
C LEU A 128 -12.49 5.01 5.57
N LYS A 129 -12.60 5.69 6.71
CA LYS A 129 -13.08 7.08 6.80
C LYS A 129 -12.02 7.98 7.38
N VAL A 130 -12.03 9.24 6.94
CA VAL A 130 -11.19 10.31 7.47
C VAL A 130 -11.95 11.06 8.54
N SER A 131 -11.35 11.25 9.71
CA SER A 131 -11.93 11.97 10.85
C SER A 131 -11.69 13.48 10.68
N TRP A 132 -12.63 14.16 10.05
CA TRP A 132 -12.60 15.62 9.89
C TRP A 132 -12.68 16.31 11.26
N GLY A 133 -11.86 17.33 11.48
CA GLY A 133 -11.82 18.07 12.76
C GLY A 133 -10.95 17.43 13.86
N SER A 134 -10.29 16.31 13.57
CA SER A 134 -9.29 15.74 14.48
C SER A 134 -7.96 16.53 14.44
N ARG A 135 -7.05 16.27 15.41
CA ARG A 135 -5.69 16.83 15.36
C ARG A 135 -5.00 16.47 14.05
N PHE A 136 -4.17 17.37 13.53
CA PHE A 136 -3.52 17.23 12.21
C PHE A 136 -2.82 15.88 12.02
N ALA A 137 -2.09 15.38 13.02
CA ALA A 137 -1.44 14.07 12.94
C ALA A 137 -2.45 12.91 12.77
N ARG A 138 -3.61 12.99 13.43
CA ARG A 138 -4.68 11.99 13.28
C ARG A 138 -5.34 12.08 11.92
N PHE A 139 -5.65 13.28 11.45
CA PHE A 139 -6.18 13.52 10.11
C PHE A 139 -5.25 12.94 9.03
N THR A 140 -3.94 13.24 9.13
CA THR A 140 -2.93 12.74 8.18
C THR A 140 -2.84 11.22 8.19
N TRP A 141 -2.88 10.59 9.38
CA TRP A 141 -2.92 9.14 9.50
C TRP A 141 -4.16 8.53 8.85
N ASP A 142 -5.34 9.05 9.17
CA ASP A 142 -6.60 8.55 8.65
C ASP A 142 -6.67 8.71 7.12
N THR A 143 -6.18 9.84 6.59
CA THR A 143 -6.14 10.12 5.16
C THR A 143 -5.17 9.18 4.43
N HIS A 144 -3.95 8.97 4.98
CA HIS A 144 -2.99 8.02 4.43
C HIS A 144 -3.58 6.61 4.38
N SER A 145 -4.18 6.16 5.47
CA SER A 145 -4.79 4.84 5.60
C SER A 145 -5.98 4.64 4.64
N ALA A 146 -6.89 5.60 4.59
CA ALA A 146 -8.09 5.51 3.74
C ALA A 146 -7.74 5.59 2.24
N LEU A 147 -6.91 6.55 1.82
CA LEU A 147 -6.49 6.65 0.42
C LEU A 147 -5.65 5.46 -0.01
N GLY A 148 -4.75 4.96 0.86
CA GLY A 148 -3.97 3.76 0.59
C GLY A 148 -4.86 2.55 0.33
N PHE A 149 -5.95 2.38 1.07
CA PHE A 149 -6.92 1.33 0.85
C PHE A 149 -7.69 1.51 -0.47
N TRP A 150 -8.28 2.69 -0.69
CA TRP A 150 -9.13 2.93 -1.86
C TRP A 150 -8.36 2.92 -3.18
N CYS A 151 -7.10 3.34 -3.16
CA CYS A 151 -6.24 3.38 -4.35
C CYS A 151 -5.30 2.18 -4.47
N PHE A 152 -5.39 1.20 -3.58
CA PHE A 152 -4.51 0.03 -3.52
C PHE A 152 -4.33 -0.66 -4.88
N PHE A 153 -5.43 -1.00 -5.55
CA PHE A 153 -5.38 -1.72 -6.82
C PHE A 153 -4.71 -0.91 -7.94
N PHE A 154 -4.92 0.41 -7.97
CA PHE A 154 -4.25 1.28 -8.96
C PHE A 154 -2.75 1.35 -8.71
N ILE A 155 -2.34 1.56 -7.45
CA ILE A 155 -0.92 1.64 -7.08
C ILE A 155 -0.22 0.31 -7.32
N LEU A 156 -0.86 -0.80 -6.98
CA LEU A 156 -0.35 -2.15 -7.22
C LEU A 156 -0.18 -2.41 -8.72
N MET A 157 -1.17 -2.07 -9.53
CA MET A 157 -1.14 -2.19 -10.98
C MET A 157 0.02 -1.38 -11.57
N TRP A 158 0.21 -0.11 -11.16
CA TRP A 158 1.34 0.70 -11.61
C TRP A 158 2.70 0.18 -11.14
N GLY A 159 2.77 -0.37 -9.91
CA GLY A 159 3.99 -1.02 -9.43
C GLY A 159 4.37 -2.23 -10.27
N ILE A 160 3.44 -3.16 -10.49
CA ILE A 160 3.66 -4.39 -11.27
C ILE A 160 4.00 -4.05 -12.74
N SER A 161 3.24 -3.15 -13.35
CA SER A 161 3.51 -2.72 -14.73
C SER A 161 4.84 -1.98 -14.87
N GLY A 162 5.24 -1.19 -13.86
CA GLY A 162 6.55 -0.56 -13.81
C GLY A 162 7.70 -1.58 -13.75
N ILE A 163 7.52 -2.68 -12.99
CA ILE A 163 8.46 -3.81 -12.99
C ILE A 163 8.52 -4.44 -14.39
N TYR A 164 7.37 -4.69 -15.02
CA TYR A 164 7.29 -5.25 -16.36
C TYR A 164 8.04 -4.39 -17.39
N PHE A 165 7.82 -3.08 -17.42
CA PHE A 165 8.51 -2.19 -18.37
C PHE A 165 10.01 -2.09 -18.12
N SER A 166 10.46 -2.24 -16.88
CA SER A 166 11.88 -2.22 -16.54
C SER A 166 12.57 -3.58 -16.82
N PHE A 167 11.85 -4.68 -16.58
CA PHE A 167 12.35 -6.06 -16.67
C PHE A 167 11.40 -6.96 -17.48
N PRO A 168 11.12 -6.69 -18.76
CA PRO A 168 10.12 -7.44 -19.54
C PRO A 168 10.43 -8.93 -19.63
N GLN A 169 11.71 -9.29 -19.66
CA GLN A 169 12.14 -10.70 -19.75
C GLN A 169 11.74 -11.52 -18.51
N ALA A 170 11.65 -10.87 -17.33
CA ALA A 170 11.17 -11.55 -16.11
C ALA A 170 9.71 -12.03 -16.22
N PHE A 171 8.94 -11.47 -17.16
CA PHE A 171 7.56 -11.85 -17.42
C PHE A 171 7.42 -12.71 -18.68
N ASN A 172 8.12 -12.34 -19.75
CA ASN A 172 8.01 -13.02 -21.05
C ASN A 172 8.56 -14.46 -21.01
N VAL A 173 9.66 -14.71 -20.29
CA VAL A 173 10.22 -16.07 -20.17
C VAL A 173 9.28 -17.01 -19.43
N PRO A 174 8.77 -16.69 -18.21
CA PRO A 174 7.77 -17.53 -17.57
C PRO A 174 6.47 -17.64 -18.37
N ALA A 175 6.05 -16.59 -19.05
CA ALA A 175 4.84 -16.59 -19.87
C ALA A 175 4.95 -17.62 -21.00
N SER A 176 6.08 -17.70 -21.70
CA SER A 176 6.32 -18.68 -22.77
C SER A 176 6.33 -20.13 -22.28
N TRP A 177 6.61 -20.39 -21.00
CA TRP A 177 6.51 -21.75 -20.43
C TRP A 177 5.07 -22.17 -20.14
N VAL A 178 4.22 -21.20 -19.76
CA VAL A 178 2.81 -21.46 -19.42
C VAL A 178 1.93 -21.45 -20.66
N ASP A 179 2.24 -20.59 -21.63
CA ASP A 179 1.51 -20.39 -22.86
C ASP A 179 2.49 -20.38 -24.07
N PRO A 180 2.96 -21.54 -24.53
CA PRO A 180 3.94 -21.63 -25.61
C PRO A 180 3.49 -21.01 -26.95
N GLY A 181 2.22 -20.72 -27.09
CA GLY A 181 1.65 -20.05 -28.27
C GLY A 181 1.48 -18.56 -28.12
N ASP A 182 1.92 -17.96 -27.00
CA ASP A 182 1.85 -16.53 -26.63
C ASP A 182 0.45 -15.90 -26.74
N LYS A 183 -0.59 -16.73 -26.84
CA LYS A 183 -1.96 -16.27 -27.14
C LYS A 183 -2.59 -15.49 -25.99
N TYR A 184 -2.42 -15.96 -24.75
CA TYR A 184 -2.99 -15.33 -23.56
C TYR A 184 -2.00 -14.42 -22.88
N ALA A 185 -0.71 -14.77 -22.91
CA ALA A 185 0.37 -13.98 -22.32
C ALA A 185 0.45 -12.60 -22.94
N ASP A 186 0.47 -12.49 -24.27
CA ASP A 186 0.48 -11.22 -24.99
C ASP A 186 -0.74 -10.36 -24.69
N TRP A 187 -1.92 -10.97 -24.60
CA TRP A 187 -3.14 -10.26 -24.26
C TRP A 187 -3.10 -9.68 -22.85
N ILE A 188 -2.62 -10.46 -21.86
CA ILE A 188 -2.50 -10.00 -20.47
C ILE A 188 -1.47 -8.88 -20.35
N LEU A 189 -0.30 -9.05 -20.96
CA LEU A 189 0.78 -8.06 -20.90
C LEU A 189 0.43 -6.77 -21.63
N SER A 190 -0.22 -6.87 -22.78
CA SER A 190 -0.71 -5.69 -23.51
C SER A 190 -1.82 -4.97 -22.74
N GLY A 191 -2.72 -5.71 -22.09
CA GLY A 191 -3.76 -5.17 -21.22
C GLY A 191 -3.15 -4.42 -20.01
N LEU A 192 -2.10 -5.00 -19.40
CA LEU A 192 -1.37 -4.36 -18.29
C LEU A 192 -0.72 -3.05 -18.74
N ALA A 193 -0.14 -3.03 -19.94
CA ALA A 193 0.45 -1.83 -20.53
C ALA A 193 -0.61 -0.75 -20.78
N GLN A 194 -1.74 -1.11 -21.39
CA GLN A 194 -2.85 -0.18 -21.62
C GLN A 194 -3.40 0.41 -20.32
N LEU A 195 -3.55 -0.42 -19.29
CA LEU A 195 -3.98 0.03 -17.96
C LEU A 195 -2.94 0.97 -17.32
N HIS A 196 -1.64 0.72 -17.51
CA HIS A 196 -0.62 1.62 -16.99
C HIS A 196 -0.76 3.04 -17.56
N PHE A 197 -0.97 3.14 -18.86
CA PHE A 197 -1.08 4.44 -19.54
C PHE A 197 -2.44 5.12 -19.34
N GLY A 198 -3.52 4.37 -19.08
CA GLY A 198 -4.86 4.92 -18.85
C GLY A 198 -5.50 5.60 -20.04
N ARG A 199 -5.03 5.30 -21.27
CA ARG A 199 -5.42 6.01 -22.49
C ARG A 199 -6.61 5.35 -23.20
N PHE A 200 -7.77 5.38 -22.55
CA PHE A 200 -9.04 4.86 -23.08
C PHE A 200 -10.00 5.97 -23.53
N GLY A 201 -9.53 7.22 -23.52
CA GLY A 201 -10.28 8.42 -23.84
C GLY A 201 -10.08 9.52 -22.79
N TRP A 202 -10.46 10.76 -23.09
CA TRP A 202 -10.13 11.93 -22.28
C TRP A 202 -10.62 11.85 -20.81
N TYR A 203 -11.79 11.22 -20.56
CA TYR A 203 -12.27 11.02 -19.19
C TYR A 203 -11.35 10.13 -18.36
N THR A 204 -10.83 9.07 -18.98
CA THR A 204 -9.90 8.16 -18.30
C THR A 204 -8.53 8.81 -18.12
N GLU A 205 -8.08 9.62 -19.05
CA GLU A 205 -6.84 10.39 -18.93
C GLU A 205 -6.89 11.34 -17.73
N VAL A 206 -7.97 12.12 -17.58
CA VAL A 206 -8.18 12.98 -16.40
C VAL A 206 -8.21 12.14 -15.12
N LEU A 207 -8.95 11.02 -15.12
CA LEU A 207 -9.02 10.13 -13.97
C LEU A 207 -7.65 9.56 -13.60
N TRP A 208 -6.88 9.09 -14.59
CA TRP A 208 -5.53 8.54 -14.37
C TRP A 208 -4.55 9.59 -13.87
N ALA A 209 -4.61 10.81 -14.40
CA ALA A 209 -3.78 11.91 -13.91
C ALA A 209 -4.08 12.27 -12.45
N VAL A 210 -5.36 12.34 -12.08
CA VAL A 210 -5.76 12.60 -10.68
C VAL A 210 -5.35 11.45 -9.77
N LEU A 211 -5.65 10.21 -10.14
CA LEU A 211 -5.25 9.03 -9.37
C LEU A 211 -3.72 8.87 -9.31
N GLY A 212 -3.03 9.25 -10.38
CA GLY A 212 -1.57 9.23 -10.46
C GLY A 212 -0.89 10.15 -9.45
N LEU A 213 -1.55 11.21 -8.97
CA LEU A 213 -1.04 12.08 -7.90
C LEU A 213 -1.23 11.50 -6.50
N VAL A 214 -2.10 10.49 -6.33
CA VAL A 214 -2.34 9.87 -5.02
C VAL A 214 -1.08 9.26 -4.41
N PRO A 215 -0.23 8.52 -5.13
CA PRO A 215 1.02 8.01 -4.56
C PRO A 215 1.95 9.11 -4.03
N ALA A 216 2.05 10.26 -4.71
CA ALA A 216 2.80 11.41 -4.20
C ALA A 216 2.23 11.92 -2.87
N PHE A 217 0.92 12.06 -2.78
CA PHE A 217 0.26 12.47 -1.55
C PHE A 217 0.47 11.44 -0.43
N LEU A 218 0.40 10.13 -0.74
CA LEU A 218 0.69 9.06 0.21
C LEU A 218 2.15 9.08 0.67
N ALA A 219 3.10 9.41 -0.20
CA ALA A 219 4.51 9.56 0.18
C ALA A 219 4.69 10.72 1.17
N PHE A 220 4.11 11.89 0.91
CA PHE A 220 4.15 13.02 1.84
C PHE A 220 3.53 12.71 3.19
N THR A 221 2.33 12.15 3.20
CA THR A 221 1.63 11.80 4.45
C THR A 221 2.35 10.69 5.21
N GLY A 222 2.91 9.70 4.51
CA GLY A 222 3.70 8.62 5.10
C GLY A 222 4.98 9.12 5.76
N VAL A 223 5.74 9.99 5.09
CA VAL A 223 6.95 10.62 5.65
C VAL A 223 6.58 11.48 6.87
N PHE A 224 5.51 12.28 6.77
CA PHE A 224 5.04 13.08 7.91
C PHE A 224 4.71 12.21 9.12
N VAL A 225 3.96 11.12 8.94
CA VAL A 225 3.61 10.17 10.01
C VAL A 225 4.87 9.54 10.62
N CYS A 226 5.84 9.18 9.78
CA CYS A 226 7.12 8.63 10.20
C CYS A 226 7.89 9.64 11.09
N CYS A 227 8.09 10.86 10.61
CA CYS A 227 8.78 11.92 11.33
C CYS A 227 8.09 12.27 12.66
N HIS A 228 6.77 12.44 12.64
CA HIS A 228 5.99 12.73 13.84
C HIS A 228 6.15 11.64 14.92
N ARG A 229 6.12 10.36 14.50
CA ARG A 229 6.31 9.23 15.40
C ARG A 229 7.71 9.21 16.01
N MET A 230 8.76 9.45 15.22
CA MET A 230 10.14 9.48 15.70
C MET A 230 10.35 10.59 16.73
N ILE A 231 9.83 11.80 16.46
CA ILE A 231 9.96 12.94 17.36
C ILE A 231 9.22 12.67 18.69
N TYR A 232 7.99 12.14 18.60
CA TYR A 232 7.19 11.85 19.80
C TYR A 232 7.82 10.76 20.67
N HIS A 233 8.36 9.68 20.08
CA HIS A 233 9.09 8.66 20.85
C HIS A 233 10.34 9.20 21.52
N ARG A 234 11.04 10.15 20.90
CA ARG A 234 12.25 10.76 21.45
C ARG A 234 11.93 11.67 22.64
N SER A 235 10.81 12.39 22.61
CA SER A 235 10.40 13.27 23.69
C SER A 235 9.79 12.54 24.90
N SER A 236 9.28 11.32 24.71
CA SER A 236 8.72 10.50 25.79
C SER A 236 9.75 9.61 26.50
N ASN A 237 11.02 9.60 26.07
CA ASN A 237 12.11 8.84 26.69
C ASN A 237 13.28 9.77 27.06
N PRO A 238 13.21 10.52 28.20
CA PRO A 238 14.21 11.51 28.59
C PRO A 238 15.57 10.93 29.04
N ASN A 239 15.74 9.58 29.02
CA ASN A 239 16.94 8.90 29.48
C ASN A 239 17.99 8.65 28.38
N ILE A 240 17.88 9.32 27.22
CA ILE A 240 18.89 9.29 26.15
C ILE A 240 19.42 10.73 25.95
N GLN A 241 20.07 11.27 26.97
CA GLN A 241 20.98 12.40 26.86
C GLN A 241 22.34 11.99 27.43
#